data_72ef2b50260dbbe836e6a4a8975e3950
#
_entry.id   72ef2b50260dbbe836e6a4a8975e3950
#
_cell.length_a   1.000
_cell.length_b   1.000
_cell.length_c   1.000
_cell.angle_alpha   90.00
_cell.angle_beta   90.00
_cell.angle_gamma   90.00
#
_symmetry.space_group_name_H-M   'P 1'
#
loop_
_entity.id
_entity.type
_entity.pdbx_description
1 polymer ?
#
loop_
_entity_poly.entity_id
_entity_poly.type
_entity_poly.pdbx_seq_one_letter_code
_entity_poly.pdbx_strand_id
1 'polypeptide(L)' 'MTEEMMKLKANAEYYRDLYRVGKCSREIAKEEIIPYLDAVNEKSKELAKKYNQRYKAVNFSSFVR' A
#
# COMPACT_ATOMS: atom_id res chain seq x y z
N MET A 1 12.02 9.04 0.10
CA MET A 1 11.23 8.20 -0.81
C MET A 1 11.81 8.21 -2.20
N THR A 2 11.88 7.06 -2.83
CA THR A 2 12.29 6.98 -4.23
C THR A 2 11.15 7.43 -5.14
N GLU A 3 11.48 7.79 -6.38
CA GLU A 3 10.50 8.20 -7.36
C GLU A 3 9.48 7.10 -7.65
N GLU A 4 9.95 5.84 -7.69
CA GLU A 4 9.08 4.68 -7.88
C GLU A 4 8.07 4.54 -6.74
N MET A 5 8.50 4.74 -5.49
CA MET A 5 7.61 4.69 -4.34
C MET A 5 6.57 5.78 -4.40
N MET A 6 6.94 6.97 -4.84
CA MET A 6 6.00 8.08 -5.00
C MET A 6 4.95 7.78 -6.04
N LYS A 7 5.33 7.15 -7.16
CA LYS A 7 4.40 6.74 -8.20
C LYS A 7 3.44 5.65 -7.70
N LEU A 8 3.97 4.66 -6.99
CA LEU A 8 3.15 3.60 -6.42
C LEU A 8 2.16 4.15 -5.39
N LYS A 9 2.63 5.08 -4.57
CA LYS A 9 1.77 5.72 -3.57
C LYS A 9 0.64 6.49 -4.23
N ALA A 10 0.95 7.31 -5.23
CA ALA A 10 -0.04 8.12 -5.94
C ALA A 10 -1.08 7.22 -6.61
N ASN A 11 -0.64 6.15 -7.27
CA ASN A 11 -1.51 5.20 -7.91
C ASN A 11 -2.41 4.48 -6.91
N ALA A 12 -1.84 4.05 -5.79
CA ALA A 12 -2.60 3.37 -4.75
C ALA A 12 -3.66 4.28 -4.13
N GLU A 13 -3.32 5.52 -3.86
CA GLU A 13 -4.29 6.49 -3.32
C GLU A 13 -5.42 6.79 -4.31
N TYR A 14 -5.09 6.88 -5.59
CA TYR A 14 -6.07 7.08 -6.65
C TYR A 14 -7.09 5.94 -6.67
N TYR A 15 -6.62 4.70 -6.69
CA TYR A 15 -7.52 3.54 -6.71
C TYR A 15 -8.25 3.34 -5.39
N ARG A 16 -7.65 3.72 -4.27
CA ARG A 16 -8.33 3.72 -2.98
C ARG A 16 -9.55 4.64 -3.01
N ASP A 17 -9.37 5.85 -3.54
CA ASP A 17 -10.46 6.81 -3.61
C ASP A 17 -11.55 6.34 -4.56
N LEU A 18 -11.19 5.78 -5.72
CA LEU A 18 -12.15 5.21 -6.65
C LEU A 18 -12.95 4.06 -6.00
N TYR A 19 -12.28 3.21 -5.25
CA TYR A 19 -12.92 2.10 -4.57
C TYR A 19 -13.90 2.61 -3.49
N ARG A 20 -13.51 3.62 -2.74
CA ARG A 20 -14.34 4.17 -1.66
C ARG A 20 -15.62 4.82 -2.18
N VAL A 21 -15.58 5.41 -3.36
CA VAL A 21 -16.77 6.02 -3.98
C VAL A 21 -17.51 5.05 -4.90
N GLY A 22 -17.07 3.81 -4.98
CA GLY A 22 -17.74 2.78 -5.77
C GLY A 22 -17.50 2.86 -7.26
N LYS A 23 -16.45 3.55 -7.71
CA LYS A 23 -16.16 3.70 -9.13
C LYS A 23 -15.24 2.63 -9.70
N CYS A 24 -14.65 1.78 -8.86
CA CYS A 24 -13.92 0.61 -9.33
C CYS A 24 -14.23 -0.59 -8.44
N SER A 25 -14.04 -1.79 -8.98
CA SER A 25 -14.28 -3.01 -8.23
C SER A 25 -13.16 -3.26 -7.24
N ARG A 26 -13.45 -4.09 -6.23
CA ARG A 26 -12.46 -4.49 -5.25
C ARG A 26 -11.26 -5.20 -5.91
N GLU A 27 -11.52 -6.00 -6.92
CA GLU A 27 -10.48 -6.73 -7.64
C GLU A 27 -9.51 -5.78 -8.33
N ILE A 28 -10.03 -4.77 -9.02
CA ILE A 28 -9.21 -3.78 -9.70
C ILE A 28 -8.41 -2.96 -8.69
N ALA A 29 -9.07 -2.49 -7.64
CA ALA A 29 -8.41 -1.73 -6.58
C ALA A 29 -7.29 -2.55 -5.93
N LYS A 30 -7.58 -3.81 -5.61
CA LYS A 30 -6.61 -4.70 -5.00
C LYS A 30 -5.40 -4.93 -5.90
N GLU A 31 -5.63 -5.18 -7.19
CA GLU A 31 -4.57 -5.40 -8.15
C GLU A 31 -3.63 -4.21 -8.26
N GLU A 32 -4.17 -3.00 -8.20
CA GLU A 32 -3.38 -1.78 -8.32
C GLU A 32 -2.75 -1.32 -7.01
N ILE A 33 -3.36 -1.64 -5.88
CA ILE A 33 -2.90 -1.21 -4.56
C ILE A 33 -1.86 -2.17 -3.96
N ILE A 34 -2.00 -3.47 -4.19
CA ILE A 34 -1.12 -4.48 -3.60
C ILE A 34 0.37 -4.21 -3.87
N PRO A 35 0.80 -3.85 -5.09
CA PRO A 35 2.22 -3.55 -5.33
C PRO A 35 2.77 -2.46 -4.40
N TYR A 36 1.97 -1.45 -4.11
CA TYR A 36 2.37 -0.41 -3.17
C TYR A 36 2.48 -0.95 -1.75
N LEU A 37 1.49 -1.74 -1.32
CA LEU A 37 1.48 -2.32 0.02
C LEU A 37 2.66 -3.27 0.22
N ASP A 38 2.99 -4.07 -0.79
CA ASP A 38 4.14 -4.97 -0.74
C ASP A 38 5.43 -4.18 -0.57
N ALA A 39 5.59 -3.09 -1.32
CA ALA A 39 6.78 -2.24 -1.22
C ALA A 39 6.90 -1.59 0.15
N VAL A 40 5.79 -1.06 0.69
CA VAL A 40 5.75 -0.44 2.01
C VAL A 40 6.06 -1.46 3.09
N ASN A 41 5.45 -2.64 3.01
CA ASN A 41 5.65 -3.69 4.01
C ASN A 41 7.08 -4.19 4.01
N GLU A 42 7.68 -4.35 2.84
CA GLU A 42 9.08 -4.76 2.74
C GLU A 42 10.01 -3.73 3.38
N LYS A 43 9.78 -2.46 3.12
CA LYS A 43 10.58 -1.39 3.71
C LYS A 43 10.39 -1.30 5.22
N SER A 44 9.17 -1.46 5.70
CA SER A 44 8.87 -1.49 7.12
C SER A 44 9.53 -2.67 7.81
N LYS A 45 9.56 -3.83 7.15
CA LYS A 45 10.22 -5.03 7.65
C LYS A 45 11.72 -4.80 7.80
N GLU A 46 12.36 -4.16 6.82
CA GLU A 46 13.78 -3.83 6.88
C GLU A 46 14.08 -2.88 8.04
N LEU A 47 13.28 -1.84 8.20
CA LEU A 47 13.46 -0.88 9.30
C LEU A 47 13.24 -1.53 10.65
N ALA A 48 12.23 -2.37 10.78
CA ALA A 48 11.95 -3.08 12.03
C ALA A 48 13.12 -4.00 12.42
N LYS A 49 13.70 -4.68 11.45
CA LYS A 49 14.86 -5.54 11.66
C LYS A 49 16.07 -4.72 12.09
N LYS A 50 16.30 -3.57 11.44
CA LYS A 50 17.44 -2.70 11.73
C LYS A 50 17.38 -2.12 13.14
N TYR A 51 16.18 -1.72 13.60
CA TYR A 51 15.99 -1.11 14.91
C TYR A 51 15.44 -2.06 15.97
N ASN A 52 15.42 -3.34 15.66
CA ASN A 52 14.93 -4.38 16.56
C ASN A 52 13.51 -4.11 17.10
N GLN A 53 12.66 -3.61 16.20
CA GLN A 53 11.26 -3.29 16.51
C GLN A 53 10.32 -4.32 15.92
N ARG A 54 9.08 -4.34 16.42
CA ARG A 54 8.06 -5.23 15.86
C ARG A 54 7.60 -4.73 14.50
N TYR A 55 7.54 -5.66 13.55
CA TYR A 55 7.02 -5.40 12.22
C TYR A 55 5.50 -5.52 12.22
N LYS A 56 4.84 -4.54 11.63
CA LYS A 56 3.38 -4.57 11.47
C LYS A 56 3.03 -4.33 10.01
N ALA A 57 2.52 -5.37 9.36
CA ALA A 57 2.15 -5.31 7.96
C ALA A 57 0.86 -4.52 7.75
N VAL A 58 0.83 -3.73 6.68
CA VAL A 58 -0.38 -3.06 6.22
C VAL A 58 -1.06 -3.95 5.19
N ASN A 59 -2.34 -4.23 5.37
CA ASN A 59 -3.10 -5.02 4.40
C ASN A 59 -4.07 -4.12 3.62
N PHE A 60 -4.68 -4.71 2.57
CA PHE A 60 -5.60 -3.98 1.70
C PHE A 60 -6.78 -3.40 2.48
N SER A 61 -7.38 -4.20 3.35
CA SER A 61 -8.54 -3.77 4.13
C SER A 61 -8.24 -2.57 5.02
N SER A 62 -7.07 -2.55 5.64
CA SER A 62 -6.63 -1.42 6.45
C SER A 62 -6.37 -0.18 5.61
N PHE A 63 -5.79 -0.36 4.44
CA PHE A 63 -5.43 0.75 3.58
C PHE A 63 -6.65 1.49 3.02
N VAL A 64 -7.71 0.76 2.68
CA VAL A 64 -8.91 1.36 2.05
C VAL A 64 -9.95 1.85 3.05
N ARG A 65 -9.73 1.67 4.33
CA ARG A 65 -10.62 2.19 5.36
C ARG A 65 -10.59 3.69 5.48
#